data_c6c53da486899dd4bc541acee34256d5
#
_entry.id   c6c53da486899dd4bc541acee34256d5
#
_cell.length_a   1.000
_cell.length_b   1.000
_cell.length_c   1.000
_cell.angle_alpha   90.00
_cell.angle_beta   90.00
_cell.angle_gamma   90.00
#
_symmetry.space_group_name_H-M   'P 1'
#
loop_
_entity.id
_entity.type
_entity.pdbx_description
1 polymer ?
#
loop_
_entity_poly.entity_id
_entity_poly.type
_entity_poly.pdbx_seq_one_letter_code
_entity_poly.pdbx_strand_id
1 'polypeptide(L)'
;MNIIGNLYVSNGMSAGNTRNEARVQGLSEVFERYVKNRIIAESISLPEIPADVLARYPAVVEAIETLEAEGFPIFAYDGSLGGQYPVICVVLFNPANGTCFASFGAHPDFGVALERTVTELLQGRGLKDLDVFTPPTFDDEEVAEHTNLETHFIDSSGLISWDLFKQDADYPFVDWNFSGTTEEEFATLMAIFNKEDKEVYIADYEHLGVYACRIIVPGMSDIYPAEDLWLANNSMGSHLRETILSLPGSEWEKEDYLNLIEQLDEEGFDDFTRVRELLGLATGSDNGWYTLRIGELKAMLALAGGDLEQALVWTEWTMEFNSSVFSPERANYYRCLQTLLLLAQEEDRQPLQYLNAFVRMYGADAVEAASAAMSGEAAFYGLQPVDSDLHAFAAHQSLLKAYEKLQRAKAAFWAK
;
A
#
# COMPACT_ATOMS: atom_id res chain seq x y z
N MET A 1 0.63 7.26 -3.43
CA MET A 1 -0.04 6.10 -4.07
C MET A 1 -1.25 5.63 -3.27
N ASN A 2 -1.17 5.54 -1.94
CA ASN A 2 -2.25 5.05 -1.09
C ASN A 2 -3.56 5.88 -1.15
N ILE A 3 -3.52 7.21 -1.30
CA ILE A 3 -4.75 8.01 -1.51
C ILE A 3 -5.50 7.53 -2.75
N ILE A 4 -4.79 7.33 -3.86
CA ILE A 4 -5.40 6.81 -5.09
C ILE A 4 -5.86 5.37 -4.87
N GLY A 5 -5.08 4.55 -4.15
CA GLY A 5 -5.47 3.20 -3.75
C GLY A 5 -6.81 3.19 -3.02
N ASN A 6 -6.96 3.97 -1.94
CA ASN A 6 -8.21 4.06 -1.18
C ASN A 6 -9.38 4.63 -1.98
N LEU A 7 -9.13 5.52 -2.95
CA LEU A 7 -10.20 6.03 -3.82
C LEU A 7 -10.70 5.01 -4.85
N TYR A 8 -9.83 4.11 -5.32
CA TYR A 8 -10.16 3.17 -6.41
C TYR A 8 -10.25 1.72 -5.99
N VAL A 9 -9.95 1.38 -4.71
CA VAL A 9 -10.20 0.05 -4.17
C VAL A 9 -11.70 -0.28 -4.21
N SER A 10 -12.05 -1.55 -4.34
CA SER A 10 -13.44 -1.99 -4.50
C SER A 10 -14.33 -1.78 -3.27
N ASN A 11 -13.75 -1.62 -2.07
CA ASN A 11 -14.52 -1.44 -0.82
C ASN A 11 -15.56 -0.32 -0.92
N GLY A 12 -16.83 -0.63 -0.75
CA GLY A 12 -17.96 0.29 -0.92
C GLY A 12 -18.35 0.55 -2.38
N MET A 13 -17.89 -0.27 -3.34
CA MET A 13 -18.41 -0.32 -4.71
C MET A 13 -19.46 -1.40 -4.85
N SER A 14 -20.64 -1.03 -5.38
CA SER A 14 -21.74 -1.97 -5.51
C SER A 14 -22.69 -1.61 -6.64
N ALA A 15 -23.52 -2.58 -7.02
CA ALA A 15 -24.58 -2.41 -8.00
C ALA A 15 -25.86 -3.09 -7.50
N GLY A 16 -27.01 -2.66 -8.03
CA GLY A 16 -28.30 -3.21 -7.68
C GLY A 16 -29.38 -2.88 -8.72
N ASN A 17 -30.56 -3.47 -8.55
CA ASN A 17 -31.70 -3.23 -9.43
C ASN A 17 -32.38 -1.88 -9.10
N THR A 18 -32.18 -1.38 -7.88
CA THR A 18 -32.61 -0.05 -7.46
C THR A 18 -31.41 0.71 -6.87
N ARG A 19 -31.56 2.04 -6.76
CA ARG A 19 -30.52 2.89 -6.18
C ARG A 19 -30.25 2.53 -4.72
N ASN A 20 -31.31 2.31 -3.93
CA ASN A 20 -31.14 1.98 -2.51
C ASN A 20 -30.62 0.56 -2.30
N GLU A 21 -30.98 -0.41 -3.16
CA GLU A 21 -30.36 -1.74 -3.15
C GLU A 21 -28.84 -1.66 -3.37
N ALA A 22 -28.37 -0.90 -4.38
CA ALA A 22 -26.96 -0.68 -4.57
C ALA A 22 -26.29 -0.05 -3.35
N ARG A 23 -26.92 0.98 -2.75
CA ARG A 23 -26.39 1.65 -1.56
C ARG A 23 -26.35 0.75 -0.33
N VAL A 24 -27.39 -0.03 -0.05
CA VAL A 24 -27.44 -1.00 1.04
C VAL A 24 -26.31 -2.01 0.90
N GLN A 25 -26.09 -2.52 -0.31
CA GLN A 25 -25.01 -3.43 -0.60
C GLN A 25 -23.64 -2.82 -0.33
N GLY A 26 -23.37 -1.58 -0.80
CA GLY A 26 -22.11 -0.89 -0.60
C GLY A 26 -21.86 -0.52 0.87
N LEU A 27 -22.89 -0.10 1.61
CA LEU A 27 -22.76 0.18 3.04
C LEU A 27 -22.52 -1.10 3.84
N SER A 28 -23.17 -2.22 3.47
CA SER A 28 -22.95 -3.52 4.10
C SER A 28 -21.50 -3.97 3.93
N GLU A 29 -20.92 -3.84 2.73
CA GLU A 29 -19.52 -4.18 2.49
C GLU A 29 -18.56 -3.30 3.32
N VAL A 30 -18.84 -2.00 3.47
CA VAL A 30 -18.05 -1.12 4.35
C VAL A 30 -18.09 -1.61 5.80
N PHE A 31 -19.29 -1.98 6.32
CA PHE A 31 -19.40 -2.53 7.67
C PHE A 31 -18.68 -3.88 7.80
N GLU A 32 -18.85 -4.78 6.83
CA GLU A 32 -18.17 -6.07 6.81
C GLU A 32 -16.66 -5.92 6.97
N ARG A 33 -16.04 -5.09 6.13
CA ARG A 33 -14.59 -4.86 6.12
C ARG A 33 -14.09 -4.16 7.38
N TYR A 34 -14.82 -3.12 7.82
CA TYR A 34 -14.47 -2.39 9.04
C TYR A 34 -14.54 -3.27 10.29
N VAL A 35 -15.65 -4.00 10.45
CA VAL A 35 -15.87 -4.85 11.63
C VAL A 35 -14.91 -6.04 11.62
N LYS A 36 -14.68 -6.67 10.46
CA LYS A 36 -13.69 -7.72 10.28
C LYS A 36 -12.30 -7.25 10.74
N ASN A 37 -11.83 -6.11 10.23
CA ASN A 37 -10.52 -5.58 10.59
C ASN A 37 -10.43 -5.28 12.09
N ARG A 38 -11.49 -4.77 12.69
CA ARG A 38 -11.58 -4.48 14.12
C ARG A 38 -11.51 -5.75 14.97
N ILE A 39 -12.30 -6.77 14.60
CA ILE A 39 -12.31 -8.05 15.31
C ILE A 39 -10.94 -8.71 15.27
N ILE A 40 -10.29 -8.68 14.12
CA ILE A 40 -8.96 -9.28 13.94
C ILE A 40 -7.90 -8.48 14.69
N ALA A 41 -7.83 -7.15 14.50
CA ALA A 41 -6.80 -6.32 15.10
C ALA A 41 -6.89 -6.22 16.64
N GLU A 42 -8.11 -6.27 17.19
CA GLU A 42 -8.35 -6.21 18.63
C GLU A 42 -8.44 -7.61 19.26
N SER A 43 -8.26 -8.71 18.47
CA SER A 43 -8.37 -10.11 18.90
C SER A 43 -9.67 -10.41 19.68
N ILE A 44 -10.80 -9.85 19.23
CA ILE A 44 -12.08 -9.90 19.92
C ILE A 44 -12.62 -11.33 19.90
N SER A 45 -12.98 -11.87 21.08
CA SER A 45 -13.65 -13.15 21.23
C SER A 45 -15.13 -13.04 20.91
N LEU A 46 -15.59 -13.80 19.91
CA LEU A 46 -16.95 -13.73 19.39
C LEU A 46 -17.88 -14.74 20.05
N PRO A 47 -19.15 -14.38 20.36
CA PRO A 47 -20.13 -15.37 20.84
C PRO A 47 -20.63 -16.25 19.69
N GLU A 48 -20.71 -17.56 19.94
CA GLU A 48 -21.32 -18.50 18.98
C GLU A 48 -22.81 -18.18 18.79
N ILE A 49 -23.28 -18.34 17.55
CA ILE A 49 -24.71 -18.25 17.23
C ILE A 49 -25.41 -19.51 17.77
N PRO A 50 -26.41 -19.39 18.65
CA PRO A 50 -27.11 -20.52 19.22
C PRO A 50 -27.73 -21.45 18.16
N ALA A 51 -27.71 -22.76 18.40
CA ALA A 51 -28.21 -23.77 17.47
C ALA A 51 -29.70 -23.58 17.11
N ASP A 52 -30.52 -23.07 18.03
CA ASP A 52 -31.94 -22.78 17.80
C ASP A 52 -32.12 -21.56 16.88
N VAL A 53 -31.18 -20.64 16.83
CA VAL A 53 -31.16 -19.51 15.91
C VAL A 53 -30.72 -20.01 14.53
N LEU A 54 -29.64 -20.80 14.42
CA LEU A 54 -29.19 -21.40 13.15
C LEU A 54 -30.27 -22.27 12.51
N ALA A 55 -31.04 -23.01 13.32
CA ALA A 55 -32.13 -23.86 12.84
C ALA A 55 -33.26 -23.11 12.09
N ARG A 56 -33.32 -21.78 12.21
CA ARG A 56 -34.23 -20.94 11.41
C ARG A 56 -33.83 -20.85 9.94
N TYR A 57 -32.58 -21.23 9.62
CA TYR A 57 -31.98 -21.11 8.28
C TYR A 57 -31.52 -22.46 7.74
N PRO A 58 -32.46 -23.35 7.38
CA PRO A 58 -32.16 -24.76 7.06
C PRO A 58 -31.19 -24.95 5.89
N ALA A 59 -31.19 -24.06 4.89
CA ALA A 59 -30.23 -24.12 3.78
C ALA A 59 -28.79 -23.84 4.24
N VAL A 60 -28.61 -22.97 5.18
CA VAL A 60 -27.30 -22.69 5.79
C VAL A 60 -26.84 -23.86 6.64
N VAL A 61 -27.72 -24.43 7.45
CA VAL A 61 -27.43 -25.64 8.25
C VAL A 61 -27.00 -26.79 7.35
N GLU A 62 -27.72 -27.06 6.25
CA GLU A 62 -27.37 -28.10 5.27
C GLU A 62 -25.97 -27.85 4.65
N ALA A 63 -25.64 -26.61 4.33
CA ALA A 63 -24.34 -26.25 3.80
C ALA A 63 -23.21 -26.49 4.83
N ILE A 64 -23.42 -26.09 6.09
CA ILE A 64 -22.48 -26.35 7.20
C ILE A 64 -22.29 -27.86 7.40
N GLU A 65 -23.36 -28.62 7.55
CA GLU A 65 -23.32 -30.08 7.72
C GLU A 65 -22.60 -30.80 6.56
N THR A 66 -22.73 -30.27 5.33
CA THR A 66 -22.04 -30.80 4.16
C THR A 66 -20.51 -30.60 4.28
N LEU A 67 -20.06 -29.43 4.69
CA LEU A 67 -18.63 -29.14 4.90
C LEU A 67 -18.05 -29.96 6.07
N GLU A 68 -18.81 -30.10 7.15
CA GLU A 68 -18.43 -30.92 8.31
C GLU A 68 -18.32 -32.41 7.94
N ALA A 69 -19.21 -32.93 7.09
CA ALA A 69 -19.14 -34.30 6.58
C ALA A 69 -17.86 -34.55 5.73
N GLU A 70 -17.32 -33.51 5.09
CA GLU A 70 -16.04 -33.57 4.37
C GLU A 70 -14.82 -33.40 5.31
N GLY A 71 -15.03 -33.23 6.62
CA GLY A 71 -13.99 -33.15 7.64
C GLY A 71 -13.54 -31.74 8.01
N PHE A 72 -14.30 -30.74 7.67
CA PHE A 72 -14.03 -29.33 8.00
C PHE A 72 -15.02 -28.81 9.05
N PRO A 73 -14.69 -28.80 10.36
CA PRO A 73 -15.53 -28.19 11.37
C PRO A 73 -15.82 -26.72 11.07
N ILE A 74 -17.07 -26.33 11.22
CA ILE A 74 -17.56 -24.97 10.95
C ILE A 74 -18.15 -24.38 12.22
N PHE A 75 -17.79 -23.16 12.53
CA PHE A 75 -18.36 -22.39 13.63
C PHE A 75 -18.95 -21.09 13.12
N ALA A 76 -20.18 -20.78 13.52
CA ALA A 76 -20.83 -19.51 13.18
C ALA A 76 -20.90 -18.62 14.41
N TYR A 77 -20.40 -17.40 14.28
CA TYR A 77 -20.27 -16.41 15.35
C TYR A 77 -21.05 -15.14 15.02
N ASP A 78 -21.58 -14.50 16.06
CA ASP A 78 -22.12 -13.15 15.95
C ASP A 78 -20.99 -12.12 15.87
N GLY A 79 -20.75 -11.56 14.69
CA GLY A 79 -19.76 -10.50 14.43
C GLY A 79 -20.31 -9.09 14.66
N SER A 80 -21.51 -8.96 15.23
CA SER A 80 -22.22 -7.66 15.33
C SER A 80 -21.65 -6.68 16.35
N LEU A 81 -20.66 -7.08 17.15
CA LEU A 81 -20.12 -6.32 18.28
C LEU A 81 -21.22 -5.85 19.25
N GLY A 82 -22.06 -6.82 19.68
CA GLY A 82 -23.16 -6.59 20.61
C GLY A 82 -24.39 -5.94 19.96
N GLY A 83 -24.70 -6.28 18.71
CA GLY A 83 -25.84 -5.77 17.94
C GLY A 83 -25.63 -4.37 17.37
N GLN A 84 -24.40 -3.90 17.27
CA GLN A 84 -24.10 -2.57 16.71
C GLN A 84 -24.07 -2.58 15.18
N TYR A 85 -23.57 -3.68 14.59
CA TYR A 85 -23.35 -3.82 13.14
C TYR A 85 -24.03 -5.07 12.58
N PRO A 86 -24.47 -5.05 11.32
CA PRO A 86 -25.13 -6.19 10.69
C PRO A 86 -24.12 -7.20 10.13
N VAL A 87 -23.25 -7.74 10.97
CA VAL A 87 -22.10 -8.58 10.55
C VAL A 87 -22.16 -9.95 11.22
N ILE A 88 -21.87 -10.99 10.42
CA ILE A 88 -21.70 -12.39 10.85
C ILE A 88 -20.27 -12.80 10.53
N CYS A 89 -19.71 -13.69 11.37
CA CYS A 89 -18.45 -14.38 11.12
C CYS A 89 -18.67 -15.89 11.08
N VAL A 90 -18.09 -16.59 10.09
CA VAL A 90 -18.09 -18.04 10.02
C VAL A 90 -16.66 -18.50 9.84
N VAL A 91 -16.24 -19.44 10.68
CA VAL A 91 -14.88 -19.97 10.65
C VAL A 91 -14.89 -21.44 10.24
N LEU A 92 -14.03 -21.76 9.29
CA LEU A 92 -13.72 -23.12 8.86
C LEU A 92 -12.38 -23.53 9.46
N PHE A 93 -12.34 -24.69 10.11
CA PHE A 93 -11.11 -25.31 10.58
C PHE A 93 -10.69 -26.45 9.67
N ASN A 94 -9.39 -26.58 9.43
CA ASN A 94 -8.79 -27.72 8.74
C ASN A 94 -7.95 -28.52 9.74
N PRO A 95 -8.50 -29.59 10.36
CA PRO A 95 -7.78 -30.39 11.35
C PRO A 95 -6.57 -31.14 10.78
N ALA A 96 -6.52 -31.34 9.46
CA ALA A 96 -5.45 -32.09 8.82
C ALA A 96 -4.09 -31.35 8.89
N ASN A 97 -4.12 -30.00 8.91
CA ASN A 97 -2.92 -29.16 8.96
C ASN A 97 -2.95 -28.10 10.08
N GLY A 98 -4.03 -28.04 10.87
CA GLY A 98 -4.17 -27.11 11.99
C GLY A 98 -4.44 -25.66 11.58
N THR A 99 -4.92 -25.43 10.35
CA THR A 99 -5.20 -24.09 9.82
C THR A 99 -6.66 -23.70 9.97
N CYS A 100 -6.97 -22.42 9.86
CA CYS A 100 -8.34 -21.93 9.84
C CYS A 100 -8.53 -20.79 8.83
N PHE A 101 -9.79 -20.56 8.51
CA PHE A 101 -10.22 -19.47 7.65
C PHE A 101 -11.48 -18.83 8.20
N ALA A 102 -11.47 -17.49 8.40
CA ALA A 102 -12.62 -16.73 8.85
C ALA A 102 -13.21 -15.93 7.69
N SER A 103 -14.46 -16.22 7.35
CA SER A 103 -15.28 -15.45 6.45
C SER A 103 -16.15 -14.49 7.23
N PHE A 104 -16.34 -13.30 6.71
CA PHE A 104 -17.26 -12.29 7.25
C PHE A 104 -18.26 -11.92 6.18
N GLY A 105 -19.49 -11.63 6.59
CA GLY A 105 -20.54 -11.17 5.70
C GLY A 105 -21.45 -10.20 6.42
N ALA A 106 -21.95 -9.22 5.70
CA ALA A 106 -22.84 -8.21 6.23
C ALA A 106 -24.06 -8.02 5.35
N HIS A 107 -25.20 -7.88 5.99
CA HIS A 107 -26.47 -7.47 5.38
C HIS A 107 -27.44 -7.07 6.50
N PRO A 108 -28.38 -6.10 6.30
CA PRO A 108 -29.42 -5.78 7.30
C PRO A 108 -30.27 -6.99 7.71
N ASP A 109 -30.57 -7.90 6.79
CA ASP A 109 -31.23 -9.17 7.10
C ASP A 109 -30.21 -10.20 7.60
N PHE A 110 -30.44 -10.72 8.81
CA PHE A 110 -29.56 -11.70 9.46
C PHE A 110 -29.37 -12.97 8.62
N GLY A 111 -30.44 -13.49 8.02
CA GLY A 111 -30.39 -14.71 7.20
C GLY A 111 -29.56 -14.50 5.95
N VAL A 112 -29.70 -13.36 5.29
CA VAL A 112 -28.90 -12.99 4.13
C VAL A 112 -27.43 -12.80 4.50
N ALA A 113 -27.14 -12.13 5.62
CA ALA A 113 -25.78 -12.00 6.13
C ALA A 113 -25.13 -13.36 6.38
N LEU A 114 -25.84 -14.27 7.05
CA LEU A 114 -25.37 -15.61 7.36
C LEU A 114 -25.13 -16.46 6.09
N GLU A 115 -26.08 -16.46 5.15
CA GLU A 115 -25.97 -17.17 3.86
C GLU A 115 -24.75 -16.68 3.07
N ARG A 116 -24.56 -15.37 2.96
CA ARG A 116 -23.41 -14.78 2.29
C ARG A 116 -22.11 -15.19 2.93
N THR A 117 -22.01 -15.15 4.26
CA THR A 117 -20.82 -15.51 5.00
C THR A 117 -20.42 -16.97 4.73
N VAL A 118 -21.39 -17.89 4.68
CA VAL A 118 -21.14 -19.32 4.39
C VAL A 118 -20.77 -19.53 2.92
N THR A 119 -21.44 -18.87 1.99
CA THR A 119 -21.11 -19.01 0.54
C THR A 119 -19.74 -18.43 0.20
N GLU A 120 -19.27 -17.45 0.95
CA GLU A 120 -17.93 -16.85 0.76
C GLU A 120 -16.79 -17.67 1.40
N LEU A 121 -17.07 -18.67 2.25
CA LEU A 121 -16.03 -19.49 2.87
C LEU A 121 -15.07 -20.11 1.87
N LEU A 122 -15.54 -20.53 0.73
CA LEU A 122 -14.70 -21.14 -0.30
C LEU A 122 -14.28 -20.13 -1.38
N GLN A 123 -15.07 -19.12 -1.64
CA GLN A 123 -14.79 -17.98 -2.55
C GLN A 123 -14.01 -18.36 -3.83
N GLY A 124 -14.52 -19.37 -4.56
CA GLY A 124 -13.90 -19.91 -5.78
C GLY A 124 -12.75 -20.89 -5.56
N ARG A 125 -12.42 -21.23 -4.31
CA ARG A 125 -11.46 -22.28 -3.98
C ARG A 125 -12.17 -23.64 -3.89
N GLY A 126 -11.48 -24.70 -4.30
CA GLY A 126 -11.93 -26.07 -4.03
C GLY A 126 -11.43 -26.50 -2.63
N LEU A 127 -12.09 -27.51 -2.03
CA LEU A 127 -11.64 -28.09 -0.73
C LEU A 127 -10.19 -28.60 -0.75
N LYS A 128 -9.62 -28.81 -1.92
CA LYS A 128 -8.21 -29.23 -2.09
C LYS A 128 -7.22 -28.06 -2.07
N ASP A 129 -7.70 -26.85 -2.16
CA ASP A 129 -6.88 -25.63 -2.30
C ASP A 129 -6.85 -24.83 -0.97
N LEU A 130 -7.18 -25.48 0.16
CA LEU A 130 -7.22 -24.87 1.48
C LEU A 130 -5.86 -24.89 2.22
N ASP A 131 -4.82 -25.39 1.59
CA ASP A 131 -3.46 -25.46 2.15
C ASP A 131 -2.77 -24.08 2.29
N VAL A 132 -3.37 -23.05 1.71
CA VAL A 132 -2.86 -21.66 1.77
C VAL A 132 -3.21 -20.93 3.06
N PHE A 133 -4.08 -21.49 3.89
CA PHE A 133 -4.46 -20.88 5.17
C PHE A 133 -3.39 -21.09 6.24
N THR A 134 -3.36 -20.14 7.19
CA THR A 134 -2.38 -20.15 8.28
C THR A 134 -2.98 -20.76 9.54
N PRO A 135 -2.16 -21.39 10.41
CA PRO A 135 -2.58 -21.72 11.78
C PRO A 135 -2.86 -20.42 12.55
N PRO A 136 -3.83 -20.43 13.48
CA PRO A 136 -4.00 -19.31 14.40
C PRO A 136 -2.77 -19.13 15.29
N THR A 137 -2.50 -17.89 15.71
CA THR A 137 -1.35 -17.51 16.55
C THR A 137 -1.81 -16.93 17.89
N PHE A 138 -0.90 -16.85 18.87
CA PHE A 138 -1.06 -16.09 20.11
C PHE A 138 -0.28 -14.75 20.07
N ASP A 139 0.30 -14.40 18.93
CA ASP A 139 0.98 -13.13 18.70
C ASP A 139 -0.03 -12.09 18.21
N ASP A 140 -0.69 -11.42 19.15
CA ASP A 140 -1.70 -10.40 18.85
C ASP A 140 -1.10 -9.15 18.20
N GLU A 141 0.20 -8.87 18.42
CA GLU A 141 0.88 -7.75 17.76
C GLU A 141 1.03 -8.03 16.26
N GLU A 142 1.46 -9.25 15.89
CA GLU A 142 1.55 -9.66 14.49
C GLU A 142 0.18 -9.71 13.82
N VAL A 143 -0.86 -10.18 14.53
CA VAL A 143 -2.24 -10.21 14.02
C VAL A 143 -2.78 -8.81 13.74
N ALA A 144 -2.44 -7.83 14.58
CA ALA A 144 -2.87 -6.44 14.45
C ALA A 144 -2.07 -5.64 13.40
N GLU A 145 -0.96 -6.19 12.89
CA GLU A 145 -0.16 -5.50 11.87
C GLU A 145 -0.97 -5.16 10.62
N HIS A 146 -0.72 -3.98 10.10
CA HIS A 146 -1.45 -3.46 8.93
C HIS A 146 -1.32 -4.38 7.71
N THR A 147 -0.16 -4.94 7.48
CA THR A 147 0.10 -5.90 6.39
C THR A 147 -0.77 -7.15 6.50
N ASN A 148 -1.04 -7.63 7.72
CA ASN A 148 -1.96 -8.73 7.97
C ASN A 148 -3.42 -8.32 7.66
N LEU A 149 -3.85 -7.14 8.08
CA LEU A 149 -5.19 -6.61 7.80
C LEU A 149 -5.41 -6.39 6.29
N GLU A 150 -4.39 -5.95 5.56
CA GLU A 150 -4.41 -5.84 4.10
C GLU A 150 -4.55 -7.22 3.43
N THR A 151 -3.85 -8.24 3.93
CA THR A 151 -3.99 -9.63 3.46
C THR A 151 -5.42 -10.14 3.65
N HIS A 152 -6.04 -9.86 4.80
CA HIS A 152 -7.45 -10.17 5.04
C HIS A 152 -8.40 -9.43 4.10
N PHE A 153 -8.06 -8.24 3.65
CA PHE A 153 -8.83 -7.54 2.65
C PHE A 153 -8.69 -8.19 1.26
N ILE A 154 -7.48 -8.59 0.87
CA ILE A 154 -7.18 -9.15 -0.46
C ILE A 154 -7.87 -10.50 -0.66
N ASP A 155 -7.65 -11.46 0.24
CA ASP A 155 -8.10 -12.84 0.06
C ASP A 155 -8.50 -13.58 1.36
N SER A 156 -8.53 -12.89 2.47
CA SER A 156 -8.86 -13.39 3.82
C SER A 156 -7.92 -14.48 4.36
N SER A 157 -6.71 -14.65 3.79
CA SER A 157 -5.73 -15.66 4.21
C SER A 157 -4.80 -15.20 5.33
N GLY A 158 -5.02 -14.02 5.90
CA GLY A 158 -4.19 -13.47 6.97
C GLY A 158 -4.25 -14.27 8.28
N LEU A 159 -3.36 -13.92 9.20
CA LEU A 159 -3.27 -14.51 10.54
C LEU A 159 -4.49 -14.15 11.40
N ILE A 160 -4.94 -15.09 12.22
CA ILE A 160 -6.04 -14.93 13.17
C ILE A 160 -5.52 -15.31 14.57
N SER A 161 -5.92 -14.54 15.58
CA SER A 161 -5.60 -14.86 16.96
C SER A 161 -6.43 -16.06 17.49
N TRP A 162 -5.82 -16.91 18.31
CA TRP A 162 -6.53 -17.92 19.09
C TRP A 162 -7.57 -17.30 20.02
N ASP A 163 -7.41 -16.04 20.41
CA ASP A 163 -8.32 -15.33 21.29
C ASP A 163 -9.73 -15.16 20.71
N LEU A 164 -9.86 -15.16 19.38
CA LEU A 164 -11.16 -15.15 18.70
C LEU A 164 -12.04 -16.36 19.10
N PHE A 165 -11.42 -17.47 19.51
CA PHE A 165 -12.07 -18.76 19.82
C PHE A 165 -12.18 -19.05 21.33
N LYS A 166 -12.03 -18.04 22.21
CA LYS A 166 -12.20 -18.21 23.65
C LYS A 166 -13.63 -18.66 23.97
N GLN A 167 -13.79 -19.51 25.00
CA GLN A 167 -15.12 -19.91 25.48
C GLN A 167 -15.92 -18.76 26.03
N ASP A 168 -15.26 -17.83 26.72
CA ASP A 168 -15.88 -16.62 27.27
C ASP A 168 -15.75 -15.50 26.22
N ALA A 169 -16.83 -15.26 25.51
CA ALA A 169 -16.89 -14.18 24.52
C ALA A 169 -16.87 -12.81 25.19
N ASP A 170 -16.33 -11.80 24.51
CA ASP A 170 -16.22 -10.44 25.04
C ASP A 170 -17.58 -9.71 25.14
N TYR A 171 -18.61 -10.25 24.50
CA TYR A 171 -19.97 -9.75 24.58
C TYR A 171 -20.99 -10.89 24.40
N PRO A 172 -22.24 -10.73 24.91
CA PRO A 172 -23.26 -11.75 24.73
C PRO A 172 -23.77 -11.78 23.28
N PHE A 173 -24.21 -12.94 22.81
CA PHE A 173 -24.93 -13.06 21.55
C PHE A 173 -26.17 -12.15 21.52
N VAL A 174 -26.38 -11.49 20.39
CA VAL A 174 -27.56 -10.66 20.11
C VAL A 174 -28.29 -11.19 18.87
N ASP A 175 -29.54 -11.55 19.03
CA ASP A 175 -30.42 -11.94 17.92
C ASP A 175 -30.92 -10.67 17.21
N TRP A 176 -30.02 -10.08 16.41
CA TRP A 176 -30.27 -8.85 15.70
C TRP A 176 -30.96 -9.11 14.35
N ASN A 177 -31.77 -8.18 13.90
CA ASN A 177 -32.28 -8.13 12.53
C ASN A 177 -32.67 -6.67 12.21
N PHE A 178 -32.06 -6.12 11.16
CA PHE A 178 -32.30 -4.76 10.68
C PHE A 178 -33.05 -4.75 9.34
N SER A 179 -33.64 -5.90 8.94
CA SER A 179 -34.33 -6.05 7.65
C SER A 179 -35.59 -5.21 7.57
N GLY A 180 -35.89 -4.79 6.35
CA GLY A 180 -37.07 -4.00 6.02
C GLY A 180 -37.23 -3.85 4.50
N THR A 181 -37.90 -2.80 4.06
CA THR A 181 -37.78 -2.34 2.68
C THR A 181 -36.36 -1.81 2.41
N THR A 182 -35.92 -1.77 1.19
CA THR A 182 -34.57 -1.25 0.86
C THR A 182 -34.37 0.21 1.32
N GLU A 183 -35.45 1.00 1.40
CA GLU A 183 -35.45 2.36 1.95
C GLU A 183 -35.21 2.35 3.46
N GLU A 184 -35.88 1.45 4.18
CA GLU A 184 -35.72 1.31 5.63
C GLU A 184 -34.34 0.76 6.00
N GLU A 185 -33.86 -0.22 5.25
CA GLU A 185 -32.52 -0.78 5.41
C GLU A 185 -31.44 0.28 5.19
N PHE A 186 -31.55 1.06 4.10
CA PHE A 186 -30.64 2.17 3.85
C PHE A 186 -30.65 3.19 4.99
N ALA A 187 -31.84 3.58 5.46
CA ALA A 187 -31.98 4.52 6.58
C ALA A 187 -31.38 3.98 7.88
N THR A 188 -31.56 2.67 8.14
CA THR A 188 -31.01 1.99 9.31
C THR A 188 -29.49 1.95 9.29
N LEU A 189 -28.89 1.57 8.15
CA LEU A 189 -27.43 1.56 8.00
C LEU A 189 -26.84 2.97 8.13
N MET A 190 -27.46 3.98 7.52
CA MET A 190 -27.05 5.38 7.66
C MET A 190 -27.15 5.87 9.11
N ALA A 191 -28.13 5.41 9.87
CA ALA A 191 -28.26 5.77 11.28
C ALA A 191 -27.10 5.25 12.14
N ILE A 192 -26.52 4.08 11.80
CA ILE A 192 -25.31 3.56 12.48
C ILE A 192 -24.14 4.50 12.27
N PHE A 193 -23.87 4.94 11.04
CA PHE A 193 -22.77 5.90 10.74
C PHE A 193 -22.99 7.24 11.46
N ASN A 194 -24.22 7.74 11.45
CA ASN A 194 -24.55 8.99 12.13
C ASN A 194 -24.37 8.91 13.65
N LYS A 195 -24.66 7.75 14.26
CA LYS A 195 -24.44 7.52 15.70
C LYS A 195 -22.96 7.56 16.06
N GLU A 196 -22.09 7.18 15.14
CA GLU A 196 -20.63 7.16 15.30
C GLU A 196 -19.96 8.44 14.79
N ASP A 197 -20.74 9.47 14.47
CA ASP A 197 -20.25 10.75 13.93
C ASP A 197 -19.37 10.58 12.67
N LYS A 198 -19.78 9.65 11.78
CA LYS A 198 -19.05 9.37 10.54
C LYS A 198 -19.70 10.08 9.36
N GLU A 199 -18.87 10.73 8.54
CA GLU A 199 -19.31 11.30 7.27
C GLU A 199 -19.37 10.22 6.19
N VAL A 200 -20.47 10.16 5.44
CA VAL A 200 -20.67 9.20 4.35
C VAL A 200 -20.76 9.94 3.01
N TYR A 201 -19.87 9.62 2.10
CA TYR A 201 -19.83 10.18 0.74
C TYR A 201 -20.31 9.13 -0.25
N ILE A 202 -21.38 9.43 -1.01
CA ILE A 202 -21.98 8.53 -1.99
C ILE A 202 -21.93 9.16 -3.38
N ALA A 203 -21.35 8.46 -4.33
CA ALA A 203 -21.42 8.77 -5.76
C ALA A 203 -22.28 7.71 -6.45
N ASP A 204 -23.43 8.12 -7.01
CA ASP A 204 -24.33 7.24 -7.75
C ASP A 204 -24.01 7.25 -9.26
N TYR A 205 -24.17 6.10 -9.91
CA TYR A 205 -23.95 5.91 -11.34
C TYR A 205 -25.14 5.17 -11.94
N GLU A 206 -25.69 5.70 -13.06
CA GLU A 206 -26.85 5.12 -13.76
C GLU A 206 -26.63 4.95 -15.26
N HIS A 207 -25.45 5.34 -15.76
CA HIS A 207 -25.18 5.44 -17.21
C HIS A 207 -25.08 4.10 -17.94
N LEU A 208 -25.01 2.96 -17.23
CA LEU A 208 -24.97 1.61 -17.81
C LEU A 208 -26.33 0.89 -17.81
N GLY A 209 -27.40 1.57 -17.43
CA GLY A 209 -28.76 0.99 -17.32
C GLY A 209 -28.99 0.14 -16.08
N VAL A 210 -28.05 0.13 -15.14
CA VAL A 210 -28.15 -0.42 -13.79
C VAL A 210 -27.73 0.65 -12.80
N TYR A 211 -28.23 0.54 -11.58
CA TYR A 211 -27.79 1.40 -10.50
C TYR A 211 -26.49 0.86 -9.92
N ALA A 212 -25.51 1.73 -9.77
CA ALA A 212 -24.25 1.43 -9.10
C ALA A 212 -23.87 2.61 -8.20
N CYS A 213 -23.09 2.37 -7.19
CA CYS A 213 -22.55 3.44 -6.37
C CYS A 213 -21.12 3.17 -5.93
N ARG A 214 -20.46 4.24 -5.51
CA ARG A 214 -19.22 4.24 -4.75
C ARG A 214 -19.48 4.94 -3.43
N ILE A 215 -19.20 4.26 -2.34
CA ILE A 215 -19.35 4.81 -0.98
C ILE A 215 -17.97 4.92 -0.35
N ILE A 216 -17.70 6.07 0.28
CA ILE A 216 -16.48 6.32 1.05
C ILE A 216 -16.92 6.84 2.42
N VAL A 217 -16.40 6.21 3.45
CA VAL A 217 -16.60 6.59 4.86
C VAL A 217 -15.20 6.74 5.48
N PRO A 218 -14.65 7.95 5.58
CA PRO A 218 -13.32 8.17 6.13
C PRO A 218 -13.17 7.56 7.53
N GLY A 219 -12.09 6.82 7.74
CA GLY A 219 -11.82 6.08 8.98
C GLY A 219 -12.59 4.77 9.14
N MET A 220 -13.41 4.34 8.14
CA MET A 220 -14.04 3.04 8.13
C MET A 220 -13.89 2.28 6.81
N SER A 221 -13.91 2.98 5.68
CA SER A 221 -13.78 2.36 4.36
C SER A 221 -12.34 2.30 3.86
N ASP A 222 -11.39 2.86 4.60
CA ASP A 222 -9.99 2.90 4.23
C ASP A 222 -9.37 1.50 4.39
N ILE A 223 -8.66 1.06 3.36
CA ILE A 223 -7.91 -0.21 3.36
C ILE A 223 -6.45 0.06 3.68
N TYR A 224 -5.94 1.17 3.15
CA TYR A 224 -4.57 1.61 3.39
C TYR A 224 -4.55 2.68 4.50
N PRO A 225 -3.62 2.63 5.46
CA PRO A 225 -3.57 3.56 6.60
C PRO A 225 -3.54 5.01 6.16
N ALA A 226 -4.31 5.87 6.83
CA ALA A 226 -4.32 7.30 6.55
C ALA A 226 -2.99 7.97 6.91
N GLU A 227 -2.32 7.49 7.95
CA GLU A 227 -0.98 7.92 8.34
C GLU A 227 0.02 7.61 7.24
N ASP A 228 -0.01 6.41 6.67
CA ASP A 228 0.83 6.03 5.53
C ASP A 228 0.47 6.81 4.26
N LEU A 229 -0.79 7.21 4.09
CA LEU A 229 -1.17 8.12 3.02
C LEU A 229 -0.43 9.44 3.11
N TRP A 230 -0.21 9.93 4.31
CA TRP A 230 0.52 11.17 4.56
C TRP A 230 2.03 10.97 4.39
N LEU A 231 2.58 9.88 4.92
CA LEU A 231 4.00 9.52 4.83
C LEU A 231 4.39 9.06 3.41
N ALA A 232 3.58 8.25 2.76
CA ALA A 232 3.79 7.79 1.38
C ALA A 232 3.41 8.85 0.33
N ASN A 233 2.76 9.91 0.73
CA ASN A 233 2.55 11.07 -0.11
C ASN A 233 3.89 11.83 -0.17
N ASN A 234 4.53 11.87 -1.33
CA ASN A 234 5.78 12.57 -1.70
C ASN A 234 6.04 13.94 -1.00
N SER A 235 5.29 14.26 0.02
CA SER A 235 5.40 15.45 0.83
C SER A 235 6.57 15.40 1.81
N MET A 236 7.03 14.23 2.20
CA MET A 236 8.11 14.11 3.19
C MET A 236 9.42 14.73 2.72
N GLY A 237 9.76 14.56 1.46
CA GLY A 237 10.95 15.17 0.85
C GLY A 237 10.70 16.54 0.22
N SER A 238 9.52 17.15 0.39
CA SER A 238 9.19 18.42 -0.27
C SER A 238 10.11 19.59 0.15
N HIS A 239 10.57 19.58 1.39
CA HIS A 239 11.52 20.56 1.92
C HIS A 239 12.92 20.42 1.30
N LEU A 240 13.28 19.21 0.84
CA LEU A 240 14.55 18.94 0.15
C LEU A 240 14.48 19.17 -1.36
N ARG A 241 13.30 19.43 -1.92
CA ARG A 241 13.10 19.49 -3.37
C ARG A 241 14.00 20.51 -4.06
N GLU A 242 14.02 21.74 -3.59
CA GLU A 242 14.82 22.82 -4.17
C GLU A 242 16.31 22.52 -4.04
N THR A 243 16.72 22.06 -2.86
CA THR A 243 18.08 21.66 -2.55
C THR A 243 18.57 20.56 -3.50
N ILE A 244 17.86 19.44 -3.57
CA ILE A 244 18.29 18.27 -4.37
C ILE A 244 18.27 18.58 -5.87
N LEU A 245 17.27 19.31 -6.37
CA LEU A 245 17.17 19.64 -7.80
C LEU A 245 18.24 20.62 -8.26
N SER A 246 18.78 21.44 -7.38
CA SER A 246 19.85 22.37 -7.68
C SER A 246 21.27 21.75 -7.65
N LEU A 247 21.45 20.56 -7.04
CA LEU A 247 22.75 19.92 -6.85
C LEU A 247 23.64 19.86 -8.10
N PRO A 248 23.13 19.47 -9.30
CA PRO A 248 24.01 19.38 -10.49
C PRO A 248 24.66 20.68 -10.92
N GLY A 249 24.20 21.82 -10.44
CA GLY A 249 24.74 23.13 -10.74
C GLY A 249 25.13 23.94 -9.49
N SER A 250 25.16 23.28 -8.32
CA SER A 250 25.51 23.95 -7.06
C SER A 250 27.03 24.13 -6.93
N GLU A 251 27.40 25.22 -6.29
CA GLU A 251 28.78 25.54 -5.88
C GLU A 251 28.89 25.49 -4.36
N TRP A 252 28.50 24.37 -3.76
CA TRP A 252 28.52 24.19 -2.33
C TRP A 252 29.94 23.88 -1.83
N GLU A 253 30.17 24.18 -0.54
CA GLU A 253 31.36 23.69 0.14
C GLU A 253 31.27 22.16 0.32
N LYS A 254 32.41 21.49 0.36
CA LYS A 254 32.48 20.02 0.45
C LYS A 254 31.69 19.44 1.63
N GLU A 255 31.71 20.15 2.74
CA GLU A 255 31.02 19.77 3.98
C GLU A 255 29.49 19.77 3.79
N ASP A 256 28.92 20.69 3.00
CA ASP A 256 27.47 20.79 2.78
C ASP A 256 26.93 19.56 2.05
N TYR A 257 27.71 18.99 1.10
CA TYR A 257 27.31 17.75 0.44
C TYR A 257 27.30 16.56 1.40
N LEU A 258 28.27 16.46 2.31
CA LEU A 258 28.33 15.39 3.31
C LEU A 258 27.23 15.55 4.35
N ASN A 259 26.95 16.77 4.80
CA ASN A 259 25.85 17.05 5.71
C ASN A 259 24.48 16.67 5.12
N LEU A 260 24.31 16.77 3.80
CA LEU A 260 23.06 16.32 3.16
C LEU A 260 22.92 14.77 3.20
N ILE A 261 24.03 14.02 3.16
CA ILE A 261 23.98 12.56 3.35
C ILE A 261 23.52 12.26 4.78
N GLU A 262 24.12 12.92 5.78
CA GLU A 262 23.72 12.75 7.19
C GLU A 262 22.24 13.11 7.40
N GLN A 263 21.78 14.21 6.80
CA GLN A 263 20.38 14.60 6.87
C GLN A 263 19.43 13.55 6.28
N LEU A 264 19.77 12.97 5.12
CA LEU A 264 18.96 11.91 4.50
C LEU A 264 18.87 10.66 5.39
N ASP A 265 19.97 10.35 6.12
CA ASP A 265 20.02 9.24 7.06
C ASP A 265 19.24 9.52 8.35
N GLU A 266 19.39 10.72 8.94
CA GLU A 266 18.68 11.14 10.14
C GLU A 266 17.17 11.22 9.94
N GLU A 267 16.71 11.62 8.75
CA GLU A 267 15.30 11.66 8.39
C GLU A 267 14.75 10.24 8.07
N GLY A 268 15.60 9.21 8.03
CA GLY A 268 15.20 7.81 7.91
C GLY A 268 14.68 7.42 6.52
N PHE A 269 15.11 8.12 5.46
CA PHE A 269 14.71 7.76 4.11
C PHE A 269 15.42 6.48 3.64
N ASP A 270 14.64 5.54 3.11
CA ASP A 270 15.13 4.28 2.56
C ASP A 270 15.97 4.53 1.28
N ASP A 271 17.18 3.98 1.25
CA ASP A 271 18.12 4.10 0.12
C ASP A 271 17.58 3.57 -1.21
N PHE A 272 16.62 2.66 -1.18
CA PHE A 272 15.91 2.15 -2.35
C PHE A 272 14.85 3.12 -2.89
N THR A 273 14.44 4.12 -2.11
CA THR A 273 13.45 5.12 -2.52
C THR A 273 13.95 5.90 -3.72
N ARG A 274 13.11 6.04 -4.74
CA ARG A 274 13.44 6.88 -5.89
C ARG A 274 13.34 8.35 -5.51
N VAL A 275 14.38 9.11 -5.81
CA VAL A 275 14.43 10.56 -5.52
C VAL A 275 13.24 11.30 -6.12
N ARG A 276 12.80 10.95 -7.33
CA ARG A 276 11.60 11.54 -7.94
C ARG A 276 10.33 11.29 -7.13
N GLU A 277 10.22 10.15 -6.46
CA GLU A 277 9.08 9.80 -5.61
C GLU A 277 9.12 10.58 -4.31
N LEU A 278 10.30 10.66 -3.69
CA LEU A 278 10.54 11.49 -2.51
C LEU A 278 10.18 12.97 -2.75
N LEU A 279 10.57 13.50 -3.90
CA LEU A 279 10.37 14.92 -4.25
C LEU A 279 9.02 15.21 -4.94
N GLY A 280 8.21 14.21 -5.22
CA GLY A 280 6.94 14.37 -5.91
C GLY A 280 7.07 14.80 -7.38
N LEU A 281 8.00 14.20 -8.14
CA LEU A 281 8.28 14.56 -9.52
C LEU A 281 7.70 13.55 -10.51
N ALA A 282 7.08 14.04 -11.56
CA ALA A 282 6.73 13.25 -12.75
C ALA A 282 7.79 13.54 -13.84
N THR A 283 8.80 12.65 -13.93
CA THR A 283 9.88 12.75 -14.91
C THR A 283 9.66 11.80 -16.08
N GLY A 284 10.20 12.11 -17.26
CA GLY A 284 10.25 11.18 -18.40
C GLY A 284 11.27 10.07 -18.16
N SER A 285 11.07 8.92 -18.81
CA SER A 285 11.97 7.74 -18.68
C SER A 285 13.35 7.96 -19.31
N ASP A 286 13.52 9.00 -20.12
CA ASP A 286 14.74 9.44 -20.76
C ASP A 286 15.61 10.36 -19.89
N ASN A 287 15.13 10.70 -18.69
CA ASN A 287 15.78 11.63 -17.78
C ASN A 287 16.51 10.88 -16.65
N GLY A 288 17.72 11.30 -16.29
CA GLY A 288 18.52 10.70 -15.21
C GLY A 288 17.79 10.66 -13.85
N TRP A 289 16.95 11.64 -13.57
CA TRP A 289 16.12 11.69 -12.37
C TRP A 289 15.08 10.55 -12.28
N TYR A 290 14.77 9.88 -13.41
CA TYR A 290 13.72 8.85 -13.44
C TYR A 290 14.06 7.61 -12.61
N THR A 291 15.32 7.16 -12.67
CA THR A 291 15.79 5.95 -12.01
C THR A 291 16.67 6.22 -10.80
N LEU A 292 17.02 7.47 -10.53
CA LEU A 292 17.88 7.86 -9.40
C LEU A 292 17.24 7.43 -8.07
N ARG A 293 17.99 6.70 -7.26
CA ARG A 293 17.64 6.31 -5.90
C ARG A 293 18.47 7.10 -4.88
N ILE A 294 18.03 7.13 -3.62
CA ILE A 294 18.73 7.84 -2.54
C ILE A 294 20.15 7.30 -2.36
N GLY A 295 20.36 5.98 -2.37
CA GLY A 295 21.71 5.40 -2.27
C GLY A 295 22.63 5.82 -3.42
N GLU A 296 22.12 5.94 -4.65
CA GLU A 296 22.91 6.48 -5.77
C GLU A 296 23.16 8.00 -5.62
N LEU A 297 22.21 8.75 -5.11
CA LEU A 297 22.42 10.17 -4.80
C LEU A 297 23.51 10.36 -3.73
N LYS A 298 23.56 9.50 -2.71
CA LYS A 298 24.62 9.50 -1.69
C LYS A 298 26.00 9.24 -2.30
N ALA A 299 26.12 8.34 -3.30
CA ALA A 299 27.37 8.18 -4.03
C ALA A 299 27.84 9.48 -4.70
N MET A 300 26.90 10.17 -5.35
CA MET A 300 27.20 11.46 -6.01
C MET A 300 27.55 12.57 -5.00
N LEU A 301 26.86 12.62 -3.87
CA LEU A 301 27.13 13.57 -2.79
C LEU A 301 28.51 13.33 -2.15
N ALA A 302 28.88 12.07 -1.90
CA ALA A 302 30.19 11.71 -1.35
C ALA A 302 31.32 12.10 -2.30
N LEU A 303 31.13 11.92 -3.64
CA LEU A 303 32.07 12.40 -4.65
C LEU A 303 32.21 13.93 -4.63
N ALA A 304 31.09 14.66 -4.59
CA ALA A 304 31.09 16.11 -4.52
C ALA A 304 31.75 16.63 -3.24
N GLY A 305 31.51 15.95 -2.10
CA GLY A 305 32.14 16.22 -0.81
C GLY A 305 33.61 15.80 -0.74
N GLY A 306 34.10 14.99 -1.71
CA GLY A 306 35.47 14.52 -1.75
C GLY A 306 35.80 13.39 -0.77
N ASP A 307 34.79 12.75 -0.19
CA ASP A 307 34.94 11.53 0.62
C ASP A 307 34.94 10.30 -0.28
N LEU A 308 36.14 9.91 -0.75
CA LEU A 308 36.29 8.81 -1.70
C LEU A 308 36.05 7.43 -1.08
N GLU A 309 36.19 7.28 0.24
CA GLU A 309 35.88 6.05 0.94
C GLU A 309 34.35 5.81 0.96
N GLN A 310 33.61 6.82 1.40
CA GLN A 310 32.15 6.77 1.38
C GLN A 310 31.60 6.67 -0.05
N ALA A 311 32.21 7.38 -1.00
CA ALA A 311 31.85 7.28 -2.43
C ALA A 311 32.02 5.85 -2.98
N LEU A 312 33.04 5.11 -2.55
CA LEU A 312 33.21 3.72 -2.94
C LEU A 312 32.09 2.83 -2.40
N VAL A 313 31.76 2.96 -1.11
CA VAL A 313 30.68 2.19 -0.47
C VAL A 313 29.36 2.40 -1.21
N TRP A 314 28.99 3.64 -1.47
CA TRP A 314 27.73 3.94 -2.17
C TRP A 314 27.75 3.61 -3.66
N THR A 315 28.93 3.62 -4.30
CA THR A 315 29.09 3.16 -5.68
C THR A 315 28.89 1.65 -5.78
N GLU A 316 29.40 0.87 -4.83
CA GLU A 316 29.17 -0.58 -4.74
C GLU A 316 27.70 -0.89 -4.52
N TRP A 317 27.05 -0.20 -3.57
CA TRP A 317 25.62 -0.29 -3.36
C TRP A 317 24.82 0.00 -4.65
N THR A 318 25.20 1.06 -5.35
CA THR A 318 24.55 1.48 -6.60
C THR A 318 24.66 0.40 -7.69
N MET A 319 25.83 -0.20 -7.82
CA MET A 319 26.06 -1.28 -8.79
C MET A 319 25.29 -2.55 -8.45
N GLU A 320 25.18 -2.89 -7.18
CA GLU A 320 24.46 -4.08 -6.72
C GLU A 320 22.94 -3.91 -6.90
N PHE A 321 22.39 -2.80 -6.46
CA PHE A 321 20.93 -2.65 -6.32
C PHE A 321 20.26 -1.80 -7.40
N ASN A 322 21.00 -0.97 -8.16
CA ASN A 322 20.40 -0.08 -9.17
C ASN A 322 20.85 -0.38 -10.61
N SER A 323 21.86 -1.22 -10.83
CA SER A 323 22.43 -1.48 -12.15
C SER A 323 21.45 -2.07 -13.18
N SER A 324 20.40 -2.76 -12.72
CA SER A 324 19.39 -3.39 -13.59
C SER A 324 18.57 -2.39 -14.43
N VAL A 325 18.56 -1.11 -14.05
CA VAL A 325 17.83 -0.02 -14.76
C VAL A 325 18.76 0.92 -15.51
N PHE A 326 20.08 0.63 -15.56
CA PHE A 326 21.07 1.47 -16.23
C PHE A 326 21.12 1.23 -17.74
N SER A 327 21.38 2.32 -18.49
CA SER A 327 21.86 2.17 -19.84
C SER A 327 23.26 1.53 -19.85
N PRO A 328 23.68 0.91 -20.96
CA PRO A 328 25.04 0.37 -21.08
C PRO A 328 26.13 1.41 -20.75
N GLU A 329 25.94 2.66 -21.16
CA GLU A 329 26.87 3.78 -20.91
C GLU A 329 26.96 4.10 -19.42
N ARG A 330 25.81 4.19 -18.71
CA ARG A 330 25.77 4.46 -17.27
C ARG A 330 26.38 3.30 -16.48
N ALA A 331 26.08 2.07 -16.85
CA ALA A 331 26.69 0.90 -16.22
C ALA A 331 28.21 0.87 -16.41
N ASN A 332 28.70 1.26 -17.59
CA ASN A 332 30.12 1.34 -17.90
C ASN A 332 30.83 2.46 -17.11
N TYR A 333 30.16 3.62 -16.97
CA TYR A 333 30.63 4.72 -16.12
C TYR A 333 30.82 4.27 -14.67
N TYR A 334 29.83 3.63 -14.06
CA TYR A 334 29.93 3.18 -12.67
C TYR A 334 31.00 2.10 -12.47
N ARG A 335 31.20 1.18 -13.41
CA ARG A 335 32.29 0.21 -13.36
C ARG A 335 33.65 0.90 -13.41
N CYS A 336 33.79 1.90 -14.26
CA CYS A 336 35.00 2.70 -14.35
C CYS A 336 35.23 3.47 -13.04
N LEU A 337 34.25 4.14 -12.54
CA LEU A 337 34.27 4.89 -11.27
C LEU A 337 34.68 3.99 -10.09
N GLN A 338 34.07 2.84 -9.95
CA GLN A 338 34.41 1.86 -8.90
C GLN A 338 35.90 1.45 -8.99
N THR A 339 36.38 1.19 -10.21
CA THR A 339 37.80 0.81 -10.41
C THR A 339 38.73 1.95 -10.02
N LEU A 340 38.40 3.19 -10.37
CA LEU A 340 39.22 4.36 -10.00
C LEU A 340 39.16 4.65 -8.49
N LEU A 341 38.00 4.47 -7.85
CA LEU A 341 37.86 4.60 -6.39
C LEU A 341 38.68 3.55 -5.65
N LEU A 342 38.64 2.29 -6.09
CA LEU A 342 39.46 1.22 -5.54
C LEU A 342 40.96 1.55 -5.71
N LEU A 343 41.37 2.07 -6.87
CA LEU A 343 42.74 2.47 -7.10
C LEU A 343 43.17 3.63 -6.17
N ALA A 344 42.26 4.55 -5.86
CA ALA A 344 42.55 5.67 -4.97
C ALA A 344 42.79 5.26 -3.49
N GLN A 345 42.38 4.03 -3.11
CA GLN A 345 42.69 3.46 -1.79
C GLN A 345 44.13 2.90 -1.72
N GLU A 346 44.84 2.76 -2.87
CA GLU A 346 46.16 2.18 -2.96
C GLU A 346 47.24 3.28 -2.93
N GLU A 347 47.99 3.39 -1.86
CA GLU A 347 48.99 4.45 -1.67
C GLU A 347 50.14 4.42 -2.71
N ASP A 348 50.51 3.21 -3.17
CA ASP A 348 51.68 3.00 -4.04
C ASP A 348 51.34 3.03 -5.54
N ARG A 349 50.08 3.28 -5.94
CA ARG A 349 49.61 3.20 -7.33
C ARG A 349 49.09 4.55 -7.82
N GLN A 350 49.47 4.90 -9.06
CA GLN A 350 49.06 6.16 -9.67
C GLN A 350 48.13 5.90 -10.86
N PRO A 351 46.96 6.59 -10.99
CA PRO A 351 46.01 6.39 -12.09
C PRO A 351 46.61 6.51 -13.47
N LEU A 352 47.58 7.40 -13.68
CA LEU A 352 48.26 7.59 -14.96
C LEU A 352 49.01 6.34 -15.45
N GLN A 353 49.43 5.47 -14.55
CA GLN A 353 50.12 4.22 -14.92
C GLN A 353 49.19 3.23 -15.65
N TYR A 354 47.87 3.33 -15.39
CA TYR A 354 46.85 2.42 -15.90
C TYR A 354 45.97 3.07 -16.96
N LEU A 355 46.11 4.35 -17.27
CA LEU A 355 45.23 5.13 -18.14
C LEU A 355 44.94 4.44 -19.48
N ASN A 356 45.98 3.92 -20.15
CA ASN A 356 45.81 3.23 -21.43
C ASN A 356 44.95 1.95 -21.30
N ALA A 357 45.05 1.25 -20.19
CA ALA A 357 44.24 0.07 -19.91
C ALA A 357 42.80 0.46 -19.64
N PHE A 358 42.59 1.49 -18.83
CA PHE A 358 41.24 2.00 -18.53
C PHE A 358 40.53 2.50 -19.78
N VAL A 359 41.19 3.28 -20.63
CA VAL A 359 40.61 3.76 -21.89
C VAL A 359 40.25 2.59 -22.82
N ARG A 360 41.06 1.52 -22.86
CA ARG A 360 40.73 0.34 -23.66
C ARG A 360 39.59 -0.49 -23.09
N MET A 361 39.42 -0.51 -21.77
CA MET A 361 38.39 -1.29 -21.07
C MET A 361 37.05 -0.56 -21.03
N TYR A 362 37.05 0.72 -20.67
CA TYR A 362 35.84 1.50 -20.39
C TYR A 362 35.53 2.54 -21.47
N GLY A 363 36.50 2.88 -22.34
CA GLY A 363 36.39 3.99 -23.29
C GLY A 363 36.85 5.32 -22.69
N ALA A 364 37.26 6.25 -23.56
CA ALA A 364 37.78 7.55 -23.13
C ALA A 364 36.75 8.37 -22.37
N ASP A 365 35.50 8.41 -22.85
CA ASP A 365 34.41 9.20 -22.29
C ASP A 365 34.05 8.77 -20.83
N ALA A 366 34.04 7.45 -20.60
CA ALA A 366 33.75 6.93 -19.26
C ALA A 366 34.90 7.23 -18.27
N VAL A 367 36.13 7.13 -18.72
CA VAL A 367 37.35 7.45 -17.91
C VAL A 367 37.38 8.96 -17.58
N GLU A 368 37.09 9.81 -18.55
CA GLU A 368 37.03 11.27 -18.38
C GLU A 368 35.92 11.64 -17.38
N ALA A 369 34.70 11.13 -17.59
CA ALA A 369 33.58 11.39 -16.71
C ALA A 369 33.79 10.90 -15.27
N ALA A 370 34.32 9.69 -15.09
CA ALA A 370 34.60 9.14 -13.76
C ALA A 370 35.74 9.91 -13.05
N SER A 371 36.78 10.34 -13.80
CA SER A 371 37.87 11.16 -13.25
C SER A 371 37.37 12.55 -12.82
N ALA A 372 36.54 13.18 -13.62
CA ALA A 372 35.91 14.46 -13.29
C ALA A 372 34.99 14.35 -12.07
N ALA A 373 34.27 13.24 -11.93
CA ALA A 373 33.46 12.98 -10.75
C ALA A 373 34.30 12.84 -9.48
N MET A 374 35.42 12.12 -9.54
CA MET A 374 36.33 11.95 -8.39
C MET A 374 37.03 13.26 -7.99
N SER A 375 37.25 14.21 -8.92
CA SER A 375 37.77 15.54 -8.59
C SER A 375 36.69 16.48 -8.00
N GLY A 376 35.44 16.07 -8.02
CA GLY A 376 34.28 16.89 -7.61
C GLY A 376 33.74 17.83 -8.69
N GLU A 377 34.41 17.90 -9.87
CA GLU A 377 33.97 18.81 -10.94
C GLU A 377 32.67 18.41 -11.62
N ALA A 378 32.36 17.10 -11.69
CA ALA A 378 31.15 16.57 -12.33
C ALA A 378 30.57 15.38 -11.58
N ALA A 379 30.36 15.51 -10.27
CA ALA A 379 29.91 14.42 -9.39
C ALA A 379 28.48 13.92 -9.72
N PHE A 380 27.59 14.75 -10.27
CA PHE A 380 26.19 14.44 -10.55
C PHE A 380 25.99 13.90 -11.97
N TYR A 381 26.59 12.76 -12.26
CA TYR A 381 26.59 12.13 -13.60
C TYR A 381 25.16 11.90 -14.14
N GLY A 382 24.90 12.42 -15.35
CA GLY A 382 23.62 12.24 -16.05
C GLY A 382 22.46 13.07 -15.51
N LEU A 383 22.70 13.92 -14.50
CA LEU A 383 21.70 14.84 -13.98
C LEU A 383 21.94 16.25 -14.54
N GLN A 384 20.83 17.00 -14.73
CA GLN A 384 20.86 18.41 -15.09
C GLN A 384 20.19 19.20 -13.96
N PRO A 385 20.66 20.43 -13.69
CA PRO A 385 19.99 21.31 -12.74
C PRO A 385 18.58 21.62 -13.21
N VAL A 386 17.65 21.71 -12.27
CA VAL A 386 16.24 21.92 -12.55
C VAL A 386 15.75 23.12 -11.74
N ASP A 387 15.02 24.02 -12.41
CA ASP A 387 14.41 25.19 -11.78
C ASP A 387 13.23 24.79 -10.86
N SER A 388 12.85 25.70 -9.95
CA SER A 388 11.74 25.51 -9.01
C SER A 388 10.38 25.33 -9.70
N ASP A 389 10.23 25.83 -10.92
CA ASP A 389 9.00 25.69 -11.72
C ASP A 389 8.92 24.37 -12.49
N LEU A 390 9.96 23.54 -12.40
CA LEU A 390 10.05 22.19 -12.99
C LEU A 390 9.82 22.17 -14.53
N HIS A 391 10.20 23.25 -15.24
CA HIS A 391 10.02 23.35 -16.69
C HIS A 391 10.78 22.27 -17.47
N ALA A 392 11.88 21.77 -16.92
CA ALA A 392 12.67 20.69 -17.51
C ALA A 392 11.90 19.35 -17.57
N PHE A 393 10.81 19.20 -16.82
CA PHE A 393 10.02 17.96 -16.77
C PHE A 393 8.70 18.09 -17.53
N ALA A 394 8.72 17.79 -18.83
CA ALA A 394 7.52 17.87 -19.68
C ALA A 394 6.34 17.03 -19.17
N ALA A 395 6.62 15.83 -18.58
CA ALA A 395 5.61 14.98 -17.98
C ALA A 395 4.95 15.67 -16.78
N HIS A 396 5.73 16.31 -15.91
CA HIS A 396 5.23 17.07 -14.76
C HIS A 396 4.37 18.27 -15.21
N GLN A 397 4.82 19.04 -16.19
CA GLN A 397 4.05 20.14 -16.77
C GLN A 397 2.72 19.67 -17.39
N SER A 398 2.70 18.50 -18.02
CA SER A 398 1.48 17.90 -18.58
C SER A 398 0.51 17.50 -17.48
N LEU A 399 1.01 16.94 -16.37
CA LEU A 399 0.21 16.58 -15.18
C LEU A 399 -0.43 17.83 -14.55
N LEU A 400 0.34 18.91 -14.35
CA LEU A 400 -0.19 20.19 -13.82
C LEU A 400 -1.29 20.77 -14.70
N LYS A 401 -1.13 20.77 -16.02
CA LYS A 401 -2.16 21.21 -16.97
C LYS A 401 -3.43 20.37 -16.91
N ALA A 402 -3.28 19.05 -16.78
CA ALA A 402 -4.42 18.13 -16.61
C ALA A 402 -5.17 18.41 -15.30
N TYR A 403 -4.43 18.63 -14.21
CA TYR A 403 -4.98 18.98 -12.91
C TYR A 403 -5.73 20.33 -12.94
N GLU A 404 -5.16 21.36 -13.54
CA GLU A 404 -5.85 22.67 -13.74
C GLU A 404 -7.15 22.53 -14.52
N LYS A 405 -7.14 21.73 -15.61
CA LYS A 405 -8.33 21.47 -16.42
C LYS A 405 -9.43 20.80 -15.58
N LEU A 406 -9.05 19.81 -14.73
CA LEU A 406 -9.98 19.15 -13.83
C LEU A 406 -10.57 20.13 -12.80
N GLN A 407 -9.74 20.96 -12.18
CA GLN A 407 -10.21 21.95 -11.18
C GLN A 407 -11.14 23.00 -11.79
N ARG A 408 -10.85 23.48 -12.99
CA ARG A 408 -11.75 24.38 -13.73
C ARG A 408 -13.09 23.73 -14.06
N ALA A 409 -13.09 22.45 -14.45
CA ALA A 409 -14.32 21.71 -14.73
C ALA A 409 -15.16 21.49 -13.46
N LYS A 410 -14.52 21.17 -12.32
CA LYS A 410 -15.20 21.07 -11.02
C LYS A 410 -15.82 22.41 -10.61
N ALA A 411 -15.08 23.50 -10.67
CA ALA A 411 -15.59 24.82 -10.34
C ALA A 411 -16.80 25.21 -11.21
N ALA A 412 -16.76 24.92 -12.51
CA ALA A 412 -17.86 25.16 -13.42
C ALA A 412 -19.09 24.30 -13.17
N PHE A 413 -18.90 23.08 -12.65
CA PHE A 413 -19.98 22.16 -12.26
C PHE A 413 -20.71 22.68 -11.01
N TRP A 414 -19.98 23.11 -9.98
CA TRP A 414 -20.54 23.61 -8.73
C TRP A 414 -21.12 25.03 -8.83
N ALA A 415 -20.80 25.77 -9.89
CA ALA A 415 -21.37 27.12 -10.16
C ALA A 415 -22.72 27.08 -10.87
N LYS A 416 -23.22 25.90 -11.25
CA LYS A 416 -24.56 25.66 -11.83
C LYS A 416 -25.56 25.23 -10.77
#